data_27d580bb6a89a9b0d34d57ce04ac87c4
#
_entry.id   27d580bb6a89a9b0d34d57ce04ac87c4
#
_cell.length_a   1.000
_cell.length_b   1.000
_cell.length_c   1.000
_cell.angle_alpha   90.00
_cell.angle_beta   90.00
_cell.angle_gamma   90.00
#
_symmetry.space_group_name_H-M   'P 1'
#
loop_
_entity.id
_entity.type
_entity.pdbx_description
1 polymer ?
#
loop_
_entity_poly.entity_id
_entity_poly.type
_entity_poly.pdbx_seq_one_letter_code
_entity_poly.pdbx_strand_id
1 'polypeptide(L)'
;PGVRMLALCCDSPANDRGRIDERLTGWAQAQLDDAKAANAFVFAICHYPIIPPAPVFDLVRDAKVRDWRTVASFLADNGVELAFTGHMHIQSINEFRSEKGNRLIDVCTSTLVGSPAKYRKITVGEHGELGIRSLDVPDFGWDTGGLTVKEYFGKVDRALGGGKGFAKFGKKAGKKIFHSVKLGTVARLLWIRIDKSLKKQRLYDVAGDVGLAIFEGDRPYVPGTPLYDALAKALRRLGFILQKVEPKLSKGGRQVDLTDMLLNTVGSNNPYSDQDADFELKH
;
A
#
# COMPACT_ATOMS: atom_id res chain seq x y z
N PRO A 1 19.84 17.41 -20.36
CA PRO A 1 18.89 17.78 -19.32
C PRO A 1 19.37 17.30 -17.96
N GLY A 2 19.19 18.13 -16.91
CA GLY A 2 19.56 17.76 -15.54
C GLY A 2 18.48 16.92 -14.89
N VAL A 3 18.83 16.30 -13.73
CA VAL A 3 17.86 15.59 -12.87
C VAL A 3 17.71 16.38 -11.58
N ARG A 4 16.48 16.58 -11.13
CA ARG A 4 16.18 17.26 -9.88
C ARG A 4 15.33 16.38 -8.97
N MET A 5 15.64 16.41 -7.69
CA MET A 5 14.89 15.72 -6.64
C MET A 5 14.07 16.75 -5.86
N LEU A 6 12.75 16.59 -5.87
CA LEU A 6 11.82 17.40 -5.09
C LEU A 6 11.53 16.69 -3.75
N ALA A 7 12.18 17.12 -2.68
CA ALA A 7 11.98 16.54 -1.34
C ALA A 7 10.79 17.22 -0.64
N LEU A 8 9.69 16.49 -0.47
CA LEU A 8 8.46 16.95 0.17
C LEU A 8 8.44 16.54 1.65
N CYS A 9 8.82 17.46 2.53
CA CYS A 9 8.77 17.23 3.97
C CYS A 9 7.35 17.48 4.49
N CYS A 10 6.59 16.41 4.67
CA CYS A 10 5.21 16.44 5.17
C CYS A 10 5.08 16.04 6.65
N ASP A 11 6.19 15.91 7.38
CA ASP A 11 6.22 15.66 8.81
C ASP A 11 6.25 17.00 9.57
N SER A 12 5.08 17.44 10.04
CA SER A 12 4.98 18.62 10.89
C SER A 12 5.12 18.24 12.36
N PRO A 13 5.92 18.98 13.17
CA PRO A 13 5.98 18.80 14.61
C PRO A 13 4.63 19.05 15.32
N ALA A 14 3.71 19.76 14.69
CA ALA A 14 2.43 20.19 15.25
C ALA A 14 1.27 19.21 15.02
N ASN A 15 1.51 17.90 14.96
CA ASN A 15 0.48 16.84 14.78
C ASN A 15 -0.25 16.81 13.41
N ASP A 16 0.29 17.47 12.42
CA ASP A 16 -0.32 17.52 11.08
C ASP A 16 0.41 16.60 10.08
N ARG A 17 0.73 15.40 10.56
CA ARG A 17 1.47 14.37 9.80
C ARG A 17 0.82 14.06 8.46
N GLY A 18 1.65 13.93 7.42
CA GLY A 18 1.21 13.64 6.06
C GLY A 18 0.55 14.81 5.34
N ARG A 19 0.63 16.05 5.85
CA ARG A 19 0.03 17.22 5.19
C ARG A 19 1.05 17.94 4.31
N ILE A 20 0.64 18.21 3.08
CA ILE A 20 1.31 19.14 2.17
C ILE A 20 0.42 20.39 2.13
N ASP A 21 0.82 21.41 2.88
CA ASP A 21 0.08 22.66 3.02
C ASP A 21 0.35 23.62 1.84
N GLU A 22 -0.36 24.74 1.82
CA GLU A 22 -0.23 25.75 0.76
C GLU A 22 1.18 26.33 0.66
N ARG A 23 1.88 26.47 1.80
CA ARG A 23 3.27 26.96 1.82
C ARG A 23 4.21 25.99 1.13
N LEU A 24 4.08 24.68 1.44
CA LEU A 24 4.90 23.65 0.81
C LEU A 24 4.53 23.48 -0.66
N THR A 25 3.25 23.58 -1.01
CA THR A 25 2.78 23.53 -2.41
C THR A 25 3.31 24.73 -3.21
N GLY A 26 3.24 25.95 -2.66
CA GLY A 26 3.79 27.14 -3.32
C GLY A 26 5.30 27.09 -3.54
N TRP A 27 6.04 26.58 -2.54
CA TRP A 27 7.47 26.33 -2.68
C TRP A 27 7.75 25.28 -3.77
N ALA A 28 7.02 24.17 -3.75
CA ALA A 28 7.17 23.09 -4.74
C ALA A 28 6.87 23.60 -6.15
N GLN A 29 5.83 24.43 -6.33
CA GLN A 29 5.52 25.04 -7.63
C GLN A 29 6.70 25.86 -8.16
N ALA A 30 7.30 26.72 -7.35
CA ALA A 30 8.44 27.51 -7.76
C ALA A 30 9.63 26.64 -8.19
N GLN A 31 9.88 25.51 -7.48
CA GLN A 31 10.93 24.57 -7.87
C GLN A 31 10.62 23.84 -9.18
N LEU A 32 9.35 23.50 -9.42
CA LEU A 32 8.90 22.84 -10.64
C LEU A 32 8.97 23.80 -11.86
N ASP A 33 8.60 25.07 -11.68
CA ASP A 33 8.71 26.08 -12.72
C ASP A 33 10.19 26.31 -13.13
N ASP A 34 11.08 26.38 -12.14
CA ASP A 34 12.53 26.52 -12.40
C ASP A 34 13.12 25.24 -13.06
N ALA A 35 12.67 24.06 -12.64
CA ALA A 35 13.07 22.81 -13.27
C ALA A 35 12.62 22.74 -14.74
N LYS A 36 11.38 23.15 -15.01
CA LYS A 36 10.81 23.22 -16.35
C LYS A 36 11.58 24.20 -17.25
N ALA A 37 11.92 25.38 -16.72
CA ALA A 37 12.74 26.35 -17.43
C ALA A 37 14.15 25.82 -17.79
N ALA A 38 14.69 24.95 -16.92
CA ALA A 38 15.98 24.28 -17.14
C ALA A 38 15.87 22.98 -17.97
N ASN A 39 14.68 22.60 -18.43
CA ASN A 39 14.41 21.32 -19.10
C ASN A 39 14.94 20.12 -18.29
N ALA A 40 14.72 20.13 -16.97
CA ALA A 40 15.21 19.11 -16.06
C ALA A 40 14.13 18.06 -15.77
N PHE A 41 14.53 16.79 -15.73
CA PHE A 41 13.67 15.73 -15.20
C PHE A 41 13.49 15.89 -13.68
N VAL A 42 12.26 15.77 -13.20
CA VAL A 42 11.95 15.90 -11.76
C VAL A 42 11.30 14.62 -11.24
N PHE A 43 11.84 14.10 -10.14
CA PHE A 43 11.14 13.10 -9.33
C PHE A 43 10.92 13.61 -7.91
N ALA A 44 9.85 13.17 -7.27
CA ALA A 44 9.55 13.53 -5.89
C ALA A 44 10.05 12.47 -4.92
N ILE A 45 10.42 12.89 -3.71
CA ILE A 45 10.55 12.00 -2.55
C ILE A 45 9.68 12.51 -1.41
N CYS A 46 9.00 11.62 -0.72
CA CYS A 46 8.15 11.92 0.41
C CYS A 46 8.19 10.77 1.41
N HIS A 47 8.13 11.06 2.72
CA HIS A 47 8.08 9.99 3.71
C HIS A 47 6.78 9.18 3.60
N TYR A 48 5.63 9.88 3.53
CA TYR A 48 4.33 9.24 3.39
C TYR A 48 4.04 8.87 1.93
N PRO A 49 3.39 7.71 1.67
CA PRO A 49 2.86 7.42 0.34
C PRO A 49 1.98 8.57 -0.16
N ILE A 50 2.19 9.01 -1.39
CA ILE A 50 1.31 9.96 -2.04
C ILE A 50 0.03 9.23 -2.46
N ILE A 51 0.17 8.08 -3.11
CA ILE A 51 -0.94 7.20 -3.47
C ILE A 51 -1.08 6.11 -2.37
N PRO A 52 -2.29 5.80 -1.88
CA PRO A 52 -2.45 4.71 -0.91
C PRO A 52 -1.84 3.41 -1.41
N PRO A 53 -0.94 2.74 -0.65
CA PRO A 53 -0.23 1.54 -1.11
C PRO A 53 -1.13 0.32 -1.31
N ALA A 54 -2.33 0.32 -0.73
CA ALA A 54 -3.43 -0.58 -1.09
C ALA A 54 -4.76 0.13 -0.80
N PRO A 55 -5.87 -0.24 -1.47
CA PRO A 55 -7.13 0.52 -1.43
C PRO A 55 -7.67 0.79 -0.03
N VAL A 56 -7.58 -0.17 0.91
CA VAL A 56 -8.08 0.01 2.28
C VAL A 56 -7.36 1.14 3.03
N PHE A 57 -6.12 1.44 2.69
CA PHE A 57 -5.35 2.51 3.34
C PHE A 57 -5.84 3.91 2.95
N ASP A 58 -6.68 4.00 1.93
CA ASP A 58 -7.37 5.26 1.65
C ASP A 58 -8.34 5.67 2.77
N LEU A 59 -8.83 4.72 3.57
CA LEU A 59 -9.64 4.99 4.76
C LEU A 59 -8.81 5.36 5.99
N VAL A 60 -7.52 5.06 5.99
CA VAL A 60 -6.63 5.29 7.13
C VAL A 60 -5.94 6.65 6.97
N ARG A 61 -6.20 7.56 7.93
CA ARG A 61 -5.71 8.94 7.86
C ARG A 61 -4.19 9.04 7.74
N ASP A 62 -3.48 8.31 8.58
CA ASP A 62 -2.02 8.43 8.72
C ASP A 62 -1.25 7.39 7.87
N ALA A 63 -1.91 6.76 6.89
CA ALA A 63 -1.28 5.78 6.01
C ALA A 63 -0.74 6.40 4.70
N LYS A 64 -1.04 7.65 4.45
CA LYS A 64 -0.72 8.36 3.21
C LYS A 64 -0.74 9.86 3.41
N VAL A 65 -0.30 10.61 2.41
CA VAL A 65 -0.50 12.06 2.33
C VAL A 65 -2.00 12.38 2.40
N ARG A 66 -2.34 13.42 3.16
CA ARG A 66 -3.73 13.92 3.23
C ARG A 66 -4.11 14.56 1.90
N ASP A 67 -5.40 14.47 1.57
CA ASP A 67 -5.92 14.98 0.30
C ASP A 67 -5.08 14.52 -0.90
N TRP A 68 -4.64 13.28 -0.83
CA TRP A 68 -3.65 12.69 -1.71
C TRP A 68 -3.97 12.85 -3.21
N ARG A 69 -5.26 12.83 -3.58
CA ARG A 69 -5.66 13.04 -4.99
C ARG A 69 -5.30 14.42 -5.50
N THR A 70 -5.49 15.44 -4.65
CA THR A 70 -5.10 16.83 -4.96
C THR A 70 -3.59 16.93 -5.12
N VAL A 71 -2.83 16.31 -4.21
CA VAL A 71 -1.36 16.31 -4.27
C VAL A 71 -0.86 15.52 -5.47
N ALA A 72 -1.43 14.35 -5.75
CA ALA A 72 -1.05 13.54 -6.90
C ALA A 72 -1.37 14.26 -8.23
N SER A 73 -2.54 14.91 -8.32
CA SER A 73 -2.88 15.74 -9.47
C SER A 73 -1.92 16.92 -9.64
N PHE A 74 -1.60 17.62 -8.55
CA PHE A 74 -0.64 18.72 -8.57
C PHE A 74 0.73 18.29 -9.13
N LEU A 75 1.27 17.18 -8.62
CA LEU A 75 2.55 16.66 -9.07
C LEU A 75 2.50 16.21 -10.53
N ALA A 76 1.52 15.39 -10.89
CA ALA A 76 1.35 14.89 -12.26
C ALA A 76 1.16 16.02 -13.27
N ASP A 77 0.34 17.02 -12.95
CA ASP A 77 0.03 18.13 -13.84
C ASP A 77 1.19 19.13 -13.99
N ASN A 78 2.16 19.07 -13.10
CA ASN A 78 3.42 19.82 -13.19
C ASN A 78 4.60 18.97 -13.70
N GLY A 79 4.34 17.80 -14.30
CA GLY A 79 5.34 16.99 -14.98
C GLY A 79 6.14 16.05 -14.07
N VAL A 80 5.75 15.86 -12.82
CA VAL A 80 6.35 14.85 -11.92
C VAL A 80 5.66 13.51 -12.17
N GLU A 81 6.32 12.63 -12.91
CA GLU A 81 5.78 11.30 -13.20
C GLU A 81 6.17 10.23 -12.17
N LEU A 82 7.15 10.51 -11.30
CA LEU A 82 7.73 9.54 -10.38
C LEU A 82 7.87 10.10 -8.99
N ALA A 83 7.41 9.32 -8.00
CA ALA A 83 7.64 9.60 -6.58
C ALA A 83 8.16 8.34 -5.87
N PHE A 84 9.08 8.53 -4.93
CA PHE A 84 9.58 7.50 -4.03
C PHE A 84 9.10 7.79 -2.62
N THR A 85 8.45 6.79 -2.01
CA THR A 85 7.79 6.94 -0.72
C THR A 85 8.07 5.75 0.21
N GLY A 86 7.61 5.82 1.47
CA GLY A 86 7.84 4.79 2.48
C GLY A 86 6.75 4.74 3.56
N HIS A 87 7.11 4.95 4.83
CA HIS A 87 6.23 5.04 6.01
C HIS A 87 5.45 3.76 6.35
N MET A 88 4.73 3.21 5.39
CA MET A 88 3.86 2.06 5.61
C MET A 88 4.60 0.73 5.63
N HIS A 89 5.89 0.73 5.29
CA HIS A 89 6.71 -0.48 5.16
C HIS A 89 6.15 -1.51 4.17
N ILE A 90 5.37 -1.04 3.20
CA ILE A 90 4.72 -1.84 2.17
C ILE A 90 5.50 -1.71 0.87
N GLN A 91 5.71 -2.84 0.20
CA GLN A 91 6.26 -2.88 -1.13
C GLN A 91 5.13 -2.70 -2.13
N SER A 92 5.06 -1.54 -2.79
CA SER A 92 4.02 -1.30 -3.80
C SER A 92 4.47 -0.31 -4.87
N ILE A 93 3.93 -0.48 -6.08
CA ILE A 93 4.07 0.45 -7.20
C ILE A 93 2.66 0.77 -7.69
N ASN A 94 2.21 2.01 -7.48
CA ASN A 94 0.85 2.42 -7.82
C ASN A 94 0.86 3.57 -8.83
N GLU A 95 -0.12 3.58 -9.73
CA GLU A 95 -0.32 4.64 -10.71
C GLU A 95 -1.57 5.46 -10.38
N PHE A 96 -1.46 6.76 -10.55
CA PHE A 96 -2.57 7.70 -10.54
C PHE A 96 -2.57 8.49 -11.86
N ARG A 97 -3.76 8.81 -12.36
CA ARG A 97 -3.93 9.74 -13.49
C ARG A 97 -4.79 10.91 -13.06
N SER A 98 -4.31 12.11 -13.38
CA SER A 98 -5.08 13.34 -13.17
C SER A 98 -6.24 13.43 -14.16
N GLU A 99 -7.15 14.37 -13.94
CA GLU A 99 -8.24 14.67 -14.89
C GLU A 99 -7.73 15.13 -16.26
N LYS A 100 -6.51 15.69 -16.33
CA LYS A 100 -5.82 16.05 -17.57
C LYS A 100 -5.13 14.86 -18.25
N GLY A 101 -5.18 13.67 -17.64
CA GLY A 101 -4.55 12.45 -18.16
C GLY A 101 -3.07 12.31 -17.82
N ASN A 102 -2.49 13.24 -17.05
CA ASN A 102 -1.10 13.16 -16.61
C ASN A 102 -0.92 12.07 -15.55
N ARG A 103 0.23 11.41 -15.58
CA ARG A 103 0.52 10.22 -14.77
C ARG A 103 1.44 10.57 -13.60
N LEU A 104 1.17 9.99 -12.42
CA LEU A 104 2.12 9.86 -11.32
C LEU A 104 2.24 8.39 -10.94
N ILE A 105 3.47 7.90 -10.83
CA ILE A 105 3.83 6.59 -10.31
C ILE A 105 4.40 6.79 -8.91
N ASP A 106 3.79 6.16 -7.91
CA ASP A 106 4.28 6.16 -6.52
C ASP A 106 4.92 4.81 -6.21
N VAL A 107 6.20 4.83 -5.93
CA VAL A 107 7.03 3.68 -5.60
C VAL A 107 7.23 3.66 -4.08
N CYS A 108 6.29 3.04 -3.37
CA CYS A 108 6.40 2.84 -1.93
C CYS A 108 7.35 1.67 -1.64
N THR A 109 8.37 1.91 -0.83
CA THR A 109 9.37 0.91 -0.49
C THR A 109 9.19 0.45 0.94
N SER A 110 9.36 -0.86 1.17
CA SER A 110 9.30 -1.47 2.48
C SER A 110 10.43 -1.02 3.40
N THR A 111 10.55 -1.64 4.55
CA THR A 111 11.60 -1.34 5.53
C THR A 111 12.79 -2.30 5.39
N LEU A 112 13.99 -1.82 5.72
CA LEU A 112 15.20 -2.63 5.77
C LEU A 112 15.24 -3.55 7.02
N VAL A 113 14.52 -3.16 8.08
CA VAL A 113 14.56 -3.79 9.41
C VAL A 113 13.22 -4.44 9.80
N GLY A 114 12.47 -4.91 8.83
CA GLY A 114 11.19 -5.59 8.98
C GLY A 114 10.84 -6.36 7.72
N SER A 115 9.82 -7.22 7.76
CA SER A 115 9.37 -7.93 6.57
C SER A 115 8.78 -6.94 5.54
N PRO A 116 9.08 -7.10 4.24
CA PRO A 116 9.88 -8.17 3.61
C PRO A 116 11.40 -7.92 3.58
N ALA A 117 11.94 -6.91 4.26
CA ALA A 117 13.36 -6.57 4.31
C ALA A 117 13.95 -6.36 2.90
N LYS A 118 13.40 -5.41 2.18
CA LYS A 118 13.78 -5.10 0.79
C LYS A 118 14.22 -3.66 0.61
N TYR A 119 15.08 -3.46 -0.38
CA TYR A 119 15.40 -2.13 -0.92
C TYR A 119 15.20 -2.14 -2.43
N ARG A 120 15.22 -0.95 -3.04
CA ARG A 120 15.05 -0.83 -4.48
C ARG A 120 16.30 -0.28 -5.14
N LYS A 121 16.68 -0.90 -6.25
CA LYS A 121 17.65 -0.36 -7.19
C LYS A 121 16.89 0.29 -8.34
N ILE A 122 17.20 1.58 -8.55
CA ILE A 122 16.61 2.38 -9.61
C ILE A 122 17.68 2.58 -10.69
N THR A 123 17.35 2.31 -11.93
CA THR A 123 18.19 2.55 -13.08
C THR A 123 17.46 3.51 -14.02
N VAL A 124 18.12 4.57 -14.42
CA VAL A 124 17.59 5.54 -15.38
C VAL A 124 18.46 5.47 -16.64
N GLY A 125 17.84 5.18 -17.77
CA GLY A 125 18.48 5.17 -19.09
C GLY A 125 18.56 6.56 -19.71
N GLU A 126 19.31 6.68 -20.80
CA GLU A 126 19.60 7.95 -21.46
C GLU A 126 18.37 8.57 -22.16
N HIS A 127 17.39 7.74 -22.50
CA HIS A 127 16.17 8.16 -23.22
C HIS A 127 14.91 8.14 -22.33
N GLY A 128 15.08 8.12 -20.99
CA GLY A 128 13.97 8.11 -20.05
C GLY A 128 13.46 6.71 -19.64
N GLU A 129 14.18 5.68 -20.04
CA GLU A 129 13.86 4.32 -19.53
C GLU A 129 14.13 4.28 -18.02
N LEU A 130 13.15 3.83 -17.25
CA LEU A 130 13.24 3.64 -15.82
C LEU A 130 13.10 2.17 -15.47
N GLY A 131 14.14 1.59 -14.91
CA GLY A 131 14.10 0.24 -14.34
C GLY A 131 14.03 0.29 -12.82
N ILE A 132 13.07 -0.41 -12.23
CA ILE A 132 12.93 -0.60 -10.78
C ILE A 132 13.10 -2.07 -10.48
N ARG A 133 14.03 -2.40 -9.57
CA ARG A 133 14.27 -3.77 -9.13
C ARG A 133 14.30 -3.82 -7.61
N SER A 134 13.52 -4.73 -7.03
CA SER A 134 13.49 -5.00 -5.59
C SER A 134 14.52 -6.05 -5.24
N LEU A 135 15.35 -5.74 -4.27
CA LEU A 135 16.42 -6.61 -3.80
C LEU A 135 16.20 -6.92 -2.32
N ASP A 136 16.44 -8.16 -1.93
CA ASP A 136 16.39 -8.55 -0.52
C ASP A 136 17.60 -7.98 0.22
N VAL A 137 17.40 -7.56 1.46
CA VAL A 137 18.51 -7.22 2.35
C VAL A 137 19.34 -8.48 2.57
N PRO A 138 20.65 -8.47 2.26
CA PRO A 138 21.49 -9.64 2.40
C PRO A 138 21.64 -10.04 3.86
N ASP A 139 21.95 -11.30 4.11
CA ASP A 139 22.31 -11.76 5.44
C ASP A 139 23.56 -11.05 5.94
N PHE A 140 23.55 -10.64 7.19
CA PHE A 140 24.65 -9.93 7.84
C PHE A 140 24.91 -10.52 9.23
N GLY A 141 26.05 -10.17 9.83
CA GLY A 141 26.57 -10.80 11.04
C GLY A 141 25.77 -10.59 12.34
N TRP A 142 24.47 -10.41 12.25
CA TRP A 142 23.59 -10.35 13.41
C TRP A 142 23.16 -11.76 13.82
N ASP A 143 23.05 -12.03 15.11
CA ASP A 143 22.50 -13.29 15.61
C ASP A 143 20.98 -13.35 15.39
N THR A 144 20.60 -14.04 14.35
CA THR A 144 19.21 -14.33 13.98
C THR A 144 18.70 -15.66 14.51
N GLY A 145 19.55 -16.37 15.31
CA GLY A 145 19.25 -17.73 15.77
C GLY A 145 19.27 -18.76 14.63
N GLY A 146 20.12 -18.56 13.63
CA GLY A 146 20.28 -19.45 12.47
C GLY A 146 19.25 -19.23 11.34
N LEU A 147 18.45 -18.17 11.42
CA LEU A 147 17.51 -17.79 10.36
C LEU A 147 18.17 -16.81 9.39
N THR A 148 17.75 -16.83 8.12
CA THR A 148 18.03 -15.74 7.21
C THR A 148 17.39 -14.44 7.71
N VAL A 149 17.87 -13.27 7.28
CA VAL A 149 17.30 -11.96 7.63
C VAL A 149 15.81 -11.90 7.29
N LYS A 150 15.43 -12.42 6.13
CA LYS A 150 14.03 -12.48 5.69
C LYS A 150 13.15 -13.33 6.61
N GLU A 151 13.62 -14.52 6.97
CA GLU A 151 12.89 -15.43 7.88
C GLU A 151 12.76 -14.84 9.29
N TYR A 152 13.86 -14.21 9.79
CA TYR A 152 13.86 -13.55 11.09
C TYR A 152 12.81 -12.44 11.16
N PHE A 153 12.83 -11.49 10.24
CA PHE A 153 11.86 -10.40 10.22
C PHE A 153 10.45 -10.90 9.93
N GLY A 154 10.25 -11.86 9.03
CA GLY A 154 8.95 -12.46 8.78
C GLY A 154 8.35 -13.12 10.02
N LYS A 155 9.16 -13.78 10.85
CA LYS A 155 8.74 -14.37 12.12
C LYS A 155 8.39 -13.29 13.16
N VAL A 156 9.20 -12.25 13.28
CA VAL A 156 8.99 -11.14 14.21
C VAL A 156 7.71 -10.37 13.82
N ASP A 157 7.54 -10.02 12.56
CA ASP A 157 6.40 -9.25 12.08
C ASP A 157 5.09 -10.03 12.13
N ARG A 158 5.12 -11.33 11.84
CA ARG A 158 3.95 -12.20 12.06
C ARG A 158 3.54 -12.23 13.54
N ALA A 159 4.50 -12.25 14.45
CA ALA A 159 4.24 -12.17 15.88
C ALA A 159 3.71 -10.79 16.32
N LEU A 160 4.21 -9.71 15.70
CA LEU A 160 3.81 -8.33 15.99
C LEU A 160 2.57 -7.89 15.21
N GLY A 161 2.52 -8.15 13.91
CA GLY A 161 1.50 -7.65 12.98
C GLY A 161 0.20 -8.45 13.04
N GLY A 162 0.29 -9.77 13.03
CA GLY A 162 -0.89 -10.64 13.17
C GLY A 162 -1.60 -10.49 14.52
N GLY A 163 -0.86 -10.14 15.58
CA GLY A 163 -1.40 -10.02 16.92
C GLY A 163 -1.80 -8.62 17.38
N LYS A 164 -1.04 -7.59 17.02
CA LYS A 164 -1.22 -6.24 17.60
C LYS A 164 -1.97 -5.26 16.72
N GLY A 165 -1.86 -5.34 15.39
CA GLY A 165 -2.56 -4.46 14.46
C GLY A 165 -4.08 -4.68 14.51
N PHE A 166 -4.54 -5.91 14.34
CA PHE A 166 -5.95 -6.28 14.48
C PHE A 166 -6.43 -6.33 15.93
N ALA A 167 -5.54 -6.51 16.90
CA ALA A 167 -5.88 -6.62 18.30
C ALA A 167 -6.31 -5.31 18.97
N LYS A 168 -6.09 -4.16 18.35
CA LYS A 168 -6.65 -2.87 18.82
C LYS A 168 -8.16 -2.74 18.54
N PHE A 169 -8.71 -3.56 17.65
CA PHE A 169 -10.13 -3.49 17.24
C PHE A 169 -11.10 -4.34 18.09
N GLY A 170 -10.65 -5.05 19.12
CA GLY A 170 -11.56 -5.91 19.91
C GLY A 170 -11.34 -5.85 21.41
N LYS A 171 -12.44 -5.91 22.19
CA LYS A 171 -12.41 -6.18 23.65
C LYS A 171 -11.75 -7.54 23.89
N LYS A 172 -11.12 -7.77 25.06
CA LYS A 172 -10.37 -9.01 25.42
C LYS A 172 -11.09 -10.34 25.04
N ALA A 173 -12.41 -10.39 25.15
CA ALA A 173 -13.21 -11.55 24.76
C ALA A 173 -13.23 -11.78 23.24
N GLY A 174 -13.31 -10.71 22.44
CA GLY A 174 -13.27 -10.81 20.97
C GLY A 174 -11.94 -11.32 20.44
N LYS A 175 -10.81 -11.01 21.11
CA LYS A 175 -9.49 -11.55 20.77
C LYS A 175 -9.46 -13.08 20.84
N LYS A 176 -9.93 -13.68 21.95
CA LYS A 176 -9.91 -15.13 22.13
C LYS A 176 -10.76 -15.85 21.08
N ILE A 177 -11.92 -15.27 20.75
CA ILE A 177 -12.81 -15.78 19.70
C ILE A 177 -12.12 -15.68 18.34
N PHE A 178 -11.55 -14.52 17.98
CA PHE A 178 -10.87 -14.31 16.71
C PHE A 178 -9.72 -15.29 16.47
N HIS A 179 -8.92 -15.58 17.52
CA HIS A 179 -7.83 -16.55 17.46
C HIS A 179 -8.26 -18.00 17.31
N SER A 180 -9.48 -18.36 17.76
CA SER A 180 -9.96 -19.74 17.76
C SER A 180 -10.92 -20.07 16.63
N VAL A 181 -11.55 -19.06 16.02
CA VAL A 181 -12.57 -19.26 14.97
C VAL A 181 -11.94 -19.76 13.68
N LYS A 182 -12.50 -20.86 13.15
CA LYS A 182 -12.12 -21.42 11.84
C LYS A 182 -12.96 -20.79 10.74
N LEU A 183 -12.37 -20.63 9.54
CA LEU A 183 -13.08 -20.13 8.36
C LEU A 183 -14.31 -20.98 8.01
N GLY A 184 -14.26 -22.30 8.22
CA GLY A 184 -15.43 -23.18 8.05
C GLY A 184 -16.60 -22.84 8.96
N THR A 185 -16.34 -22.32 10.16
CA THR A 185 -17.40 -21.85 11.07
C THR A 185 -18.02 -20.54 10.57
N VAL A 186 -17.18 -19.60 10.13
CA VAL A 186 -17.64 -18.35 9.52
C VAL A 186 -18.47 -18.62 8.27
N ALA A 187 -17.98 -19.49 7.39
CA ALA A 187 -18.67 -19.88 6.17
C ALA A 187 -20.06 -20.48 6.44
N ARG A 188 -20.17 -21.33 7.48
CA ARG A 188 -21.45 -21.90 7.90
C ARG A 188 -22.42 -20.82 8.41
N LEU A 189 -21.92 -19.90 9.23
CA LEU A 189 -22.73 -18.79 9.76
C LEU A 189 -23.25 -17.88 8.64
N LEU A 190 -22.44 -17.66 7.61
CA LEU A 190 -22.81 -16.83 6.44
C LEU A 190 -23.55 -17.62 5.36
N TRP A 191 -23.78 -18.93 5.53
CA TRP A 191 -24.43 -19.81 4.55
C TRP A 191 -23.72 -19.78 3.19
N ILE A 192 -22.37 -19.74 3.19
CA ILE A 192 -21.53 -19.76 1.98
C ILE A 192 -20.76 -21.08 1.90
N ARG A 193 -20.52 -21.54 0.65
CA ARG A 193 -19.63 -22.67 0.38
C ARG A 193 -18.23 -22.14 0.10
N ILE A 194 -17.25 -22.66 0.86
CA ILE A 194 -15.82 -22.37 0.67
C ILE A 194 -15.07 -23.68 0.37
N ASP A 195 -13.86 -23.52 -0.19
CA ASP A 195 -12.98 -24.66 -0.47
C ASP A 195 -12.65 -25.46 0.80
N LYS A 196 -12.44 -26.78 0.63
CA LYS A 196 -12.13 -27.69 1.74
C LYS A 196 -10.82 -27.34 2.43
N SER A 197 -9.82 -26.83 1.69
CA SER A 197 -8.50 -26.42 2.21
C SER A 197 -8.58 -25.29 3.24
N LEU A 198 -9.58 -24.40 3.11
CA LEU A 198 -9.78 -23.27 4.01
C LEU A 198 -10.53 -23.62 5.29
N LYS A 199 -11.34 -24.70 5.29
CA LYS A 199 -12.31 -24.95 6.39
C LYS A 199 -11.66 -25.10 7.77
N LYS A 200 -10.44 -25.65 7.82
CA LYS A 200 -9.71 -25.89 9.06
C LYS A 200 -8.81 -24.73 9.46
N GLN A 201 -8.54 -23.77 8.55
CA GLN A 201 -7.70 -22.63 8.81
C GLN A 201 -8.38 -21.67 9.80
N ARG A 202 -7.60 -21.09 10.70
CA ARG A 202 -8.09 -20.09 11.65
C ARG A 202 -8.17 -18.73 10.97
N LEU A 203 -9.20 -17.97 11.30
CA LEU A 203 -9.36 -16.61 10.78
C LEU A 203 -8.12 -15.74 11.07
N TYR A 204 -7.53 -15.91 12.26
CA TYR A 204 -6.32 -15.21 12.66
C TYR A 204 -5.11 -15.51 11.76
N ASP A 205 -4.88 -16.80 11.47
CA ASP A 205 -3.74 -17.21 10.64
C ASP A 205 -3.89 -16.65 9.21
N VAL A 206 -5.08 -16.76 8.63
CA VAL A 206 -5.40 -16.22 7.32
C VAL A 206 -5.27 -14.70 7.27
N ALA A 207 -5.73 -13.99 8.31
CA ALA A 207 -5.56 -12.54 8.38
C ALA A 207 -4.08 -12.15 8.48
N GLY A 208 -3.26 -12.95 9.15
CA GLY A 208 -1.81 -12.78 9.20
C GLY A 208 -1.15 -12.98 7.85
N ASP A 209 -1.53 -14.04 7.12
CA ASP A 209 -0.99 -14.33 5.78
C ASP A 209 -1.38 -13.25 4.76
N VAL A 210 -2.64 -12.79 4.81
CA VAL A 210 -3.09 -11.65 3.99
C VAL A 210 -2.34 -10.38 4.34
N GLY A 211 -2.14 -10.10 5.63
CA GLY A 211 -1.36 -8.95 6.08
C GLY A 211 0.08 -8.98 5.57
N LEU A 212 0.77 -10.11 5.68
CA LEU A 212 2.11 -10.28 5.13
C LEU A 212 2.14 -10.06 3.61
N ALA A 213 1.20 -10.65 2.88
CA ALA A 213 1.10 -10.47 1.42
C ALA A 213 0.88 -9.00 1.03
N ILE A 214 0.15 -8.21 1.84
CA ILE A 214 0.01 -6.77 1.62
C ILE A 214 1.35 -6.05 1.81
N PHE A 215 2.14 -6.43 2.83
CA PHE A 215 3.45 -5.83 3.08
C PHE A 215 4.49 -6.24 2.02
N GLU A 216 4.44 -7.49 1.58
CA GLU A 216 5.36 -8.02 0.57
C GLU A 216 5.07 -7.51 -0.85
N GLY A 217 3.83 -7.07 -1.12
CA GLY A 217 3.38 -6.73 -2.47
C GLY A 217 3.06 -7.97 -3.33
N ASP A 218 2.66 -7.76 -4.59
CA ASP A 218 2.29 -8.85 -5.54
C ASP A 218 1.35 -9.87 -4.91
N ARG A 219 0.28 -9.38 -4.29
CA ARG A 219 -0.67 -10.17 -3.50
C ARG A 219 -1.26 -11.34 -4.32
N PRO A 220 -1.10 -12.59 -3.86
CA PRO A 220 -1.43 -13.78 -4.66
C PRO A 220 -2.92 -14.10 -4.70
N TYR A 221 -3.74 -13.37 -3.95
CA TYR A 221 -5.16 -13.67 -3.80
C TYR A 221 -5.98 -12.99 -4.92
N VAL A 222 -5.97 -13.64 -6.09
CA VAL A 222 -6.69 -13.16 -7.28
C VAL A 222 -7.99 -13.96 -7.50
N PRO A 223 -8.93 -13.47 -8.34
CA PRO A 223 -10.13 -14.22 -8.71
C PRO A 223 -9.82 -15.67 -9.13
N GLY A 224 -10.57 -16.63 -8.58
CA GLY A 224 -10.34 -18.07 -8.76
C GLY A 224 -9.46 -18.71 -7.69
N THR A 225 -8.74 -17.95 -6.87
CA THR A 225 -8.06 -18.53 -5.71
C THR A 225 -9.06 -18.79 -4.57
N PRO A 226 -8.86 -19.89 -3.80
CA PRO A 226 -9.81 -20.29 -2.75
C PRO A 226 -10.14 -19.17 -1.76
N LEU A 227 -9.14 -18.41 -1.32
CA LEU A 227 -9.34 -17.34 -0.33
C LEU A 227 -10.05 -16.13 -0.92
N TYR A 228 -9.67 -15.70 -2.13
CA TYR A 228 -10.35 -14.60 -2.81
C TYR A 228 -11.84 -14.90 -3.03
N ASP A 229 -12.15 -16.10 -3.55
CA ASP A 229 -13.51 -16.50 -3.83
C ASP A 229 -14.35 -16.65 -2.55
N ALA A 230 -13.75 -17.13 -1.45
CA ALA A 230 -14.40 -17.20 -0.15
C ALA A 230 -14.72 -15.80 0.37
N LEU A 231 -13.77 -14.85 0.28
CA LEU A 231 -13.96 -13.46 0.67
C LEU A 231 -15.05 -12.78 -0.18
N ALA A 232 -14.99 -12.93 -1.50
CA ALA A 232 -15.99 -12.37 -2.41
C ALA A 232 -17.42 -12.86 -2.10
N LYS A 233 -17.57 -14.16 -1.78
CA LYS A 233 -18.87 -14.72 -1.35
C LYS A 233 -19.31 -14.14 0.00
N ALA A 234 -18.38 -14.00 0.96
CA ALA A 234 -18.69 -13.43 2.27
C ALA A 234 -19.12 -11.96 2.15
N LEU A 235 -18.40 -11.14 1.40
CA LEU A 235 -18.71 -9.72 1.19
C LEU A 235 -20.05 -9.53 0.48
N ARG A 236 -20.35 -10.32 -0.56
CA ARG A 236 -21.68 -10.32 -1.20
C ARG A 236 -22.79 -10.66 -0.22
N ARG A 237 -22.57 -11.64 0.67
CA ARG A 237 -23.54 -12.02 1.70
C ARG A 237 -23.74 -10.94 2.75
N LEU A 238 -22.71 -10.15 3.04
CA LEU A 238 -22.73 -9.04 3.98
C LEU A 238 -23.10 -7.71 3.33
N GLY A 239 -23.37 -7.68 2.03
CA GLY A 239 -23.57 -6.46 1.25
C GLY A 239 -24.59 -5.49 1.86
N PHE A 240 -25.70 -6.01 2.43
CA PHE A 240 -26.70 -5.18 3.10
C PHE A 240 -26.17 -4.44 4.36
N ILE A 241 -25.15 -5.01 5.02
CA ILE A 241 -24.46 -4.35 6.15
C ILE A 241 -23.48 -3.31 5.62
N LEU A 242 -22.71 -3.70 4.58
CA LEU A 242 -21.71 -2.82 3.97
C LEU A 242 -22.36 -1.55 3.41
N GLN A 243 -23.47 -1.67 2.69
CA GLN A 243 -24.25 -0.54 2.17
C GLN A 243 -24.72 0.45 3.25
N LYS A 244 -24.90 0.01 4.49
CA LYS A 244 -25.23 0.91 5.62
C LYS A 244 -24.01 1.65 6.17
N VAL A 245 -22.81 1.11 5.97
CA VAL A 245 -21.55 1.67 6.48
C VAL A 245 -20.89 2.59 5.45
N GLU A 246 -20.98 2.27 4.17
CA GLU A 246 -20.38 3.00 3.05
C GLU A 246 -20.68 4.51 3.05
N PRO A 247 -21.93 4.98 3.26
CA PRO A 247 -22.22 6.40 3.31
C PRO A 247 -21.49 7.15 4.43
N LYS A 248 -21.19 6.46 5.56
CA LYS A 248 -20.46 7.03 6.69
C LYS A 248 -18.96 7.20 6.40
N LEU A 249 -18.46 6.41 5.48
CA LEU A 249 -17.07 6.44 5.01
C LEU A 249 -16.90 7.32 3.78
N SER A 250 -17.99 7.54 3.03
CA SER A 250 -18.03 8.41 1.86
C SER A 250 -18.10 9.87 2.31
N LYS A 251 -16.96 10.55 2.30
CA LYS A 251 -16.84 11.97 2.68
C LYS A 251 -16.18 12.75 1.54
N GLY A 252 -16.51 14.04 1.42
CA GLY A 252 -15.87 14.93 0.45
C GLY A 252 -16.11 14.55 -1.01
N GLY A 253 -17.34 14.10 -1.36
CA GLY A 253 -17.72 13.73 -2.73
C GLY A 253 -17.19 12.35 -3.19
N ARG A 254 -16.46 11.64 -2.32
CA ARG A 254 -15.95 10.31 -2.59
C ARG A 254 -17.00 9.25 -2.28
N GLN A 255 -17.34 8.41 -3.26
CA GLN A 255 -18.09 7.18 -3.04
C GLN A 255 -17.14 6.06 -2.65
N VAL A 256 -17.47 5.31 -1.59
CA VAL A 256 -16.73 4.15 -1.12
C VAL A 256 -17.56 2.91 -1.37
N ASP A 257 -17.06 2.01 -2.21
CA ASP A 257 -17.52 0.63 -2.31
C ASP A 257 -16.58 -0.24 -1.46
N LEU A 258 -17.06 -0.69 -0.32
CA LEU A 258 -16.27 -1.51 0.61
C LEU A 258 -15.99 -2.90 0.05
N THR A 259 -16.89 -3.45 -0.75
CA THR A 259 -16.69 -4.77 -1.35
C THR A 259 -15.53 -4.73 -2.33
N ASP A 260 -15.57 -3.78 -3.25
CA ASP A 260 -14.50 -3.58 -4.23
C ASP A 260 -13.17 -3.23 -3.56
N MET A 261 -13.20 -2.30 -2.61
CA MET A 261 -12.03 -1.89 -1.85
C MET A 261 -11.36 -3.05 -1.11
N LEU A 262 -12.12 -3.91 -0.45
CA LEU A 262 -11.56 -5.05 0.30
C LEU A 262 -11.04 -6.13 -0.64
N LEU A 263 -11.73 -6.42 -1.74
CA LEU A 263 -11.26 -7.37 -2.73
C LEU A 263 -9.97 -6.91 -3.40
N ASN A 264 -9.89 -5.63 -3.77
CA ASN A 264 -8.68 -5.05 -4.38
C ASN A 264 -7.55 -4.82 -3.36
N THR A 265 -7.84 -4.84 -2.05
CA THR A 265 -6.82 -4.84 -1.01
C THR A 265 -6.21 -6.21 -0.81
N VAL A 266 -7.00 -7.27 -0.88
CA VAL A 266 -6.53 -8.65 -0.71
C VAL A 266 -5.87 -9.16 -1.99
N GLY A 267 -6.47 -8.87 -3.13
CA GLY A 267 -5.89 -9.10 -4.45
C GLY A 267 -5.12 -7.86 -4.95
N SER A 268 -4.46 -7.99 -6.08
CA SER A 268 -3.88 -6.85 -6.79
C SER A 268 -4.55 -6.69 -8.14
N ASN A 269 -5.09 -5.50 -8.41
CA ASN A 269 -5.52 -5.09 -9.75
C ASN A 269 -4.51 -4.13 -10.38
N ASN A 270 -3.33 -4.01 -9.77
CA ASN A 270 -2.26 -3.16 -10.28
C ASN A 270 -1.72 -3.77 -11.59
N PRO A 271 -1.58 -2.98 -12.67
CA PRO A 271 -0.99 -3.47 -13.91
C PRO A 271 0.51 -3.76 -13.79
N TYR A 272 1.14 -3.27 -12.74
CA TYR A 272 2.56 -3.46 -12.47
C TYR A 272 2.76 -4.47 -11.34
N SER A 273 3.89 -5.21 -11.38
CA SER A 273 4.38 -5.91 -10.20
C SER A 273 4.75 -4.88 -9.11
N ASP A 274 4.44 -5.21 -7.87
CA ASP A 274 4.86 -4.40 -6.72
C ASP A 274 6.36 -4.55 -6.43
N GLN A 275 7.04 -5.49 -7.09
CA GLN A 275 8.48 -5.76 -6.94
C GLN A 275 9.30 -5.04 -7.99
N ASP A 276 9.09 -5.39 -9.25
CA ASP A 276 9.89 -4.96 -10.38
C ASP A 276 9.01 -4.33 -11.44
N ALA A 277 9.46 -3.23 -12.01
CA ALA A 277 8.74 -2.56 -13.08
C ALA A 277 9.71 -1.83 -14.01
N ASP A 278 9.31 -1.74 -15.27
CA ASP A 278 10.00 -0.95 -16.28
C ASP A 278 9.00 0.07 -16.84
N PHE A 279 9.42 1.32 -16.94
CA PHE A 279 8.61 2.42 -17.43
C PHE A 279 9.37 3.24 -18.48
N GLU A 280 8.62 3.84 -19.39
CA GLU A 280 9.09 4.95 -20.18
C GLU A 280 8.53 6.23 -19.56
N LEU A 281 9.43 7.12 -19.14
CA LEU A 281 9.08 8.44 -18.63
C LEU A 281 8.97 9.42 -19.79
N LYS A 282 7.98 10.28 -19.75
CA LYS A 282 7.83 11.35 -20.74
C LYS A 282 8.82 12.48 -20.40
N HIS A 283 9.54 12.94 -21.37
CA HIS A 283 10.43 14.10 -21.26
C HIS A 283 9.67 15.41 -21.47
#